data_9cfbb77718a121d7a44c5b5de4e86c93
#
_entry.id   9cfbb77718a121d7a44c5b5de4e86c93
#
_cell.length_a   1.000
_cell.length_b   1.000
_cell.length_c   1.000
_cell.angle_alpha   90.00
_cell.angle_beta   90.00
_cell.angle_gamma   90.00
#
_symmetry.space_group_name_H-M   'P 1'
#
loop_
_entity.id
_entity.type
_entity.pdbx_description
1 polymer ?
#
loop_
_entity_poly.entity_id
_entity_poly.type
_entity_poly.pdbx_seq_one_letter_code
_entity_poly.pdbx_strand_id
1 'polypeptide(L)'
;MFVDLNSDLGESFGSWKMGNDDQILPVVTSANIACGFHAGDPLGILKTVRKAVELGVTIGAHVSYPDLVGFGRRNMDLSRDELIADVLYQISALDGLAKVAGSKVQYVKPHGALYNTIAHDQAQAAAVIDAIKMYNPELVLVALAGSNLVEHARAAGLKVVSEAFADRAYNSDGSLVSRRLEGAVLHDSAFVASRVVSMLKNGGVESIDGVFTPIQADTICLHGDTDGALEMSAAIKAELVKNNIEIRPFVNKA
;
A
#
# COMPACT_ATOMS: atom_id res chain seq x y z
N MET A 1 -20.30 7.01 4.27
CA MET A 1 -19.25 6.27 3.57
C MET A 1 -17.91 6.77 4.10
N PHE A 2 -16.92 5.89 4.25
CA PHE A 2 -15.56 6.30 4.62
C PHE A 2 -14.54 5.60 3.72
N VAL A 3 -13.32 6.13 3.71
CA VAL A 3 -12.17 5.55 3.01
C VAL A 3 -10.90 5.81 3.82
N ASP A 4 -9.95 4.89 3.76
CA ASP A 4 -8.59 5.08 4.24
C ASP A 4 -7.71 5.64 3.11
N LEU A 5 -6.76 6.49 3.47
CA LEU A 5 -5.70 6.96 2.58
C LEU A 5 -4.37 6.40 3.05
N ASN A 6 -3.68 5.68 2.18
CA ASN A 6 -2.36 5.12 2.50
C ASN A 6 -1.28 5.63 1.55
N SER A 7 -0.03 5.56 1.97
CA SER A 7 1.13 5.86 1.11
C SER A 7 2.34 5.01 1.51
N ASP A 8 3.21 4.74 0.53
CA ASP A 8 4.47 4.06 0.70
C ASP A 8 5.51 5.06 1.20
N LEU A 9 6.16 4.77 2.35
CA LEU A 9 6.97 5.70 3.12
C LEU A 9 8.21 4.99 3.71
N GLY A 10 9.18 5.79 4.17
CA GLY A 10 10.41 5.26 4.74
C GLY A 10 11.34 4.62 3.70
N GLU A 11 11.18 4.98 2.42
CA GLU A 11 11.86 4.35 1.29
C GLU A 11 13.20 4.99 0.92
N SER A 12 13.63 6.05 1.61
CA SER A 12 15.00 6.59 1.46
C SER A 12 16.04 5.60 1.98
N PHE A 13 17.22 5.53 1.35
CA PHE A 13 18.30 4.65 1.78
C PHE A 13 19.66 5.38 1.71
N GLY A 14 20.27 5.64 2.86
CA GLY A 14 21.52 6.37 2.96
C GLY A 14 21.43 7.75 2.30
N SER A 15 22.21 7.97 1.25
CA SER A 15 22.19 9.21 0.46
C SER A 15 21.07 9.28 -0.57
N TRP A 16 20.41 8.16 -0.88
CA TRP A 16 19.29 8.11 -1.83
C TRP A 16 18.02 8.61 -1.16
N LYS A 17 17.44 9.67 -1.71
CA LYS A 17 16.18 10.25 -1.25
C LYS A 17 15.05 9.76 -2.12
N MET A 18 14.04 9.16 -1.49
CA MET A 18 12.82 8.68 -2.13
C MET A 18 11.62 9.28 -1.38
N GLY A 19 10.71 9.87 -2.15
CA GLY A 19 9.49 10.46 -1.60
C GLY A 19 9.72 11.66 -0.67
N ASN A 20 8.67 12.07 0.01
CA ASN A 20 8.69 13.16 0.98
C ASN A 20 7.77 12.81 2.17
N ASP A 21 8.27 11.95 3.05
CA ASP A 21 7.53 11.43 4.21
C ASP A 21 6.94 12.53 5.07
N ASP A 22 7.70 13.60 5.32
CA ASP A 22 7.28 14.70 6.20
C ASP A 22 6.04 15.45 5.66
N GLN A 23 5.87 15.50 4.34
CA GLN A 23 4.74 16.17 3.69
C GLN A 23 3.54 15.23 3.48
N ILE A 24 3.77 13.94 3.29
CA ILE A 24 2.72 12.96 3.01
C ILE A 24 2.09 12.42 4.29
N LEU A 25 2.87 12.15 5.34
CA LEU A 25 2.36 11.64 6.61
C LEU A 25 1.17 12.44 7.18
N PRO A 26 1.13 13.79 7.14
CA PRO A 26 -0.03 14.56 7.62
C PRO A 26 -1.30 14.39 6.78
N VAL A 27 -1.20 13.81 5.58
CA VAL A 27 -2.33 13.67 4.64
C VAL A 27 -2.97 12.29 4.71
N VAL A 28 -2.18 11.26 5.04
CA VAL A 28 -2.64 9.87 5.06
C VAL A 28 -3.11 9.41 6.43
N THR A 29 -3.89 8.34 6.45
CA THR A 29 -4.35 7.68 7.68
C THR A 29 -3.59 6.39 7.97
N SER A 30 -2.91 5.84 6.95
CA SER A 30 -2.10 4.62 7.03
C SER A 30 -0.77 4.79 6.31
N ALA A 31 0.32 4.35 6.92
CA ALA A 31 1.68 4.42 6.41
C ALA A 31 2.23 3.02 6.13
N ASN A 32 2.52 2.72 4.85
CA ASN A 32 3.19 1.49 4.47
C ASN A 32 4.70 1.74 4.59
N ILE A 33 5.31 1.32 5.68
CA ILE A 33 6.70 1.67 5.98
C ILE A 33 7.63 0.57 5.49
N ALA A 34 8.62 0.95 4.66
CA ALA A 34 9.66 0.05 4.15
C ALA A 34 10.36 -0.70 5.28
N CYS A 35 10.79 -1.94 4.99
CA CYS A 35 11.36 -2.86 5.97
C CYS A 35 12.82 -3.22 5.69
N GLY A 36 13.52 -2.43 4.85
CA GLY A 36 14.94 -2.59 4.58
C GLY A 36 15.31 -3.52 3.42
N PHE A 37 14.34 -4.25 2.83
CA PHE A 37 14.63 -5.23 1.75
C PHE A 37 14.59 -4.62 0.36
N HIS A 38 13.64 -3.75 0.07
CA HIS A 38 13.59 -3.01 -1.19
C HIS A 38 14.05 -1.57 -1.05
N ALA A 39 13.93 -1.02 0.15
CA ALA A 39 14.25 0.36 0.48
C ALA A 39 14.28 0.54 2.01
N GLY A 40 14.68 1.72 2.46
CA GLY A 40 14.69 2.08 3.88
C GLY A 40 15.95 1.63 4.60
N ASP A 41 16.70 2.58 5.15
CA ASP A 41 17.74 2.27 6.13
C ASP A 41 17.22 2.34 7.57
N PRO A 42 17.88 1.69 8.55
CA PRO A 42 17.35 1.62 9.92
C PRO A 42 17.06 2.97 10.57
N LEU A 43 17.87 4.01 10.28
CA LEU A 43 17.66 5.34 10.84
C LEU A 43 16.48 6.05 10.17
N GLY A 44 16.37 5.95 8.86
CA GLY A 44 15.26 6.49 8.07
C GLY A 44 13.93 5.88 8.50
N ILE A 45 13.86 4.56 8.53
CA ILE A 45 12.68 3.81 8.98
C ILE A 45 12.24 4.25 10.39
N LEU A 46 13.19 4.31 11.35
CA LEU A 46 12.87 4.72 12.73
C LEU A 46 12.32 6.16 12.79
N LYS A 47 12.85 7.08 11.97
CA LYS A 47 12.33 8.46 11.89
C LYS A 47 10.91 8.48 11.36
N THR A 48 10.64 7.77 10.27
CA THR A 48 9.30 7.67 9.68
C THR A 48 8.31 7.05 10.66
N VAL A 49 8.69 5.95 11.36
CA VAL A 49 7.88 5.32 12.40
C VAL A 49 7.52 6.32 13.52
N ARG A 50 8.51 7.04 14.07
CA ARG A 50 8.27 8.03 15.13
C ARG A 50 7.33 9.13 14.68
N LYS A 51 7.49 9.61 13.45
CA LYS A 51 6.63 10.65 12.89
C LYS A 51 5.21 10.15 12.65
N ALA A 52 5.04 8.92 12.18
CA ALA A 52 3.73 8.28 12.06
C ALA A 52 3.02 8.17 13.43
N VAL A 53 3.75 7.77 14.48
CA VAL A 53 3.22 7.70 15.86
C VAL A 53 2.81 9.09 16.36
N GLU A 54 3.66 10.11 16.17
CA GLU A 54 3.36 11.51 16.57
C GLU A 54 2.05 12.01 15.93
N LEU A 55 1.84 11.69 14.66
CA LEU A 55 0.66 12.10 13.90
C LEU A 55 -0.55 11.17 14.07
N GLY A 56 -0.39 10.07 14.79
CA GLY A 56 -1.44 9.07 14.98
C GLY A 56 -1.79 8.29 13.71
N VAL A 57 -0.85 8.19 12.76
CA VAL A 57 -1.01 7.42 11.52
C VAL A 57 -0.80 5.93 11.81
N THR A 58 -1.64 5.09 11.23
CA THR A 58 -1.57 3.62 11.37
C THR A 58 -0.33 3.08 10.67
N ILE A 59 0.43 2.19 11.31
CA ILE A 59 1.67 1.63 10.78
C ILE A 59 1.42 0.26 10.16
N GLY A 60 1.83 0.09 8.92
CA GLY A 60 1.86 -1.17 8.18
C GLY A 60 3.26 -1.55 7.70
N ALA A 61 3.53 -2.85 7.65
CA ALA A 61 4.78 -3.38 7.13
C ALA A 61 4.73 -3.47 5.60
N HIS A 62 5.62 -2.73 4.93
CA HIS A 62 5.75 -2.72 3.48
C HIS A 62 6.81 -3.73 3.05
N VAL A 63 6.42 -5.01 3.11
CA VAL A 63 7.31 -6.15 2.85
C VAL A 63 7.54 -6.36 1.36
N SER A 64 8.73 -6.80 0.98
CA SER A 64 9.12 -6.97 -0.41
C SER A 64 10.06 -8.16 -0.61
N TYR A 65 10.30 -8.51 -1.88
CA TYR A 65 11.47 -9.30 -2.22
C TYR A 65 12.77 -8.59 -1.78
N PRO A 66 13.85 -9.34 -1.49
CA PRO A 66 15.16 -8.79 -1.13
C PRO A 66 15.88 -8.20 -2.36
N ASP A 67 15.34 -7.11 -2.89
CA ASP A 67 15.77 -6.47 -4.14
C ASP A 67 16.05 -4.96 -3.96
N LEU A 68 17.02 -4.63 -3.13
CA LEU A 68 17.37 -3.24 -2.86
C LEU A 68 17.80 -2.48 -4.14
N VAL A 69 18.59 -3.13 -5.02
CA VAL A 69 19.06 -2.51 -6.27
C VAL A 69 17.93 -2.27 -7.26
N GLY A 70 16.94 -3.18 -7.32
CA GLY A 70 15.77 -3.05 -8.20
C GLY A 70 14.58 -2.38 -7.54
N PHE A 71 14.75 -1.85 -6.31
CA PHE A 71 13.67 -1.23 -5.56
C PHE A 71 12.46 -2.17 -5.41
N GLY A 72 12.70 -3.47 -5.20
CA GLY A 72 11.64 -4.47 -5.08
C GLY A 72 10.77 -4.66 -6.33
N ARG A 73 11.20 -4.14 -7.50
CA ARG A 73 10.39 -4.17 -8.74
C ARG A 73 10.79 -5.28 -9.72
N ARG A 74 11.76 -6.13 -9.35
CA ARG A 74 12.13 -7.31 -10.12
C ARG A 74 11.47 -8.54 -9.52
N ASN A 75 10.83 -9.36 -10.35
CA ASN A 75 10.24 -10.62 -9.90
C ASN A 75 11.34 -11.57 -9.41
N MET A 76 11.06 -12.28 -8.32
CA MET A 76 11.94 -13.30 -7.78
C MET A 76 11.15 -14.61 -7.59
N ASP A 77 11.79 -15.71 -7.95
CA ASP A 77 11.27 -17.05 -7.75
C ASP A 77 11.91 -17.64 -6.49
N LEU A 78 11.34 -17.29 -5.34
CA LEU A 78 11.77 -17.77 -4.04
C LEU A 78 11.03 -19.05 -3.69
N SER A 79 11.72 -19.96 -3.01
CA SER A 79 11.04 -21.09 -2.37
C SER A 79 10.05 -20.58 -1.31
N ARG A 80 9.04 -21.39 -1.01
CA ARG A 80 8.04 -21.05 0.00
C ARG A 80 8.66 -20.68 1.35
N ASP A 81 9.66 -21.42 1.80
CA ASP A 81 10.29 -21.21 3.10
C ASP A 81 11.16 -19.94 3.12
N GLU A 82 11.84 -19.62 2.02
CA GLU A 82 12.57 -18.35 1.87
C GLU A 82 11.62 -17.18 1.93
N LEU A 83 10.53 -17.21 1.18
CA LEU A 83 9.56 -16.11 1.17
C LEU A 83 8.88 -15.92 2.54
N ILE A 84 8.53 -17.00 3.23
CA ILE A 84 8.01 -16.94 4.60
C ILE A 84 9.03 -16.28 5.53
N ALA A 85 10.29 -16.72 5.49
CA ALA A 85 11.35 -16.16 6.33
C ALA A 85 11.59 -14.68 6.07
N ASP A 86 11.62 -14.28 4.79
CA ASP A 86 11.80 -12.89 4.37
C ASP A 86 10.67 -11.98 4.86
N VAL A 87 9.43 -12.44 4.73
CA VAL A 87 8.25 -11.67 5.19
C VAL A 87 8.23 -11.57 6.72
N LEU A 88 8.48 -12.67 7.43
CA LEU A 88 8.56 -12.68 8.90
C LEU A 88 9.65 -11.75 9.42
N TYR A 89 10.83 -11.78 8.81
CA TYR A 89 11.95 -10.92 9.20
C TYR A 89 11.58 -9.44 9.07
N GLN A 90 11.00 -9.06 7.94
CA GLN A 90 10.61 -7.68 7.64
C GLN A 90 9.53 -7.18 8.62
N ILE A 91 8.46 -7.96 8.84
CA ILE A 91 7.42 -7.59 9.81
C ILE A 91 8.02 -7.43 11.20
N SER A 92 8.85 -8.39 11.63
CA SER A 92 9.46 -8.40 12.97
C SER A 92 10.39 -7.20 13.18
N ALA A 93 11.19 -6.86 12.18
CA ALA A 93 12.11 -5.72 12.25
C ALA A 93 11.35 -4.40 12.41
N LEU A 94 10.32 -4.17 11.58
CA LEU A 94 9.52 -2.95 11.67
C LEU A 94 8.70 -2.89 12.96
N ASP A 95 8.08 -3.99 13.38
CA ASP A 95 7.28 -4.02 14.61
C ASP A 95 8.14 -3.79 15.86
N GLY A 96 9.40 -4.27 15.85
CA GLY A 96 10.38 -3.93 16.89
C GLY A 96 10.63 -2.43 16.99
N LEU A 97 10.81 -1.74 15.86
CA LEU A 97 10.97 -0.28 15.82
C LEU A 97 9.69 0.45 16.22
N ALA A 98 8.53 -0.05 15.78
CA ALA A 98 7.23 0.52 16.16
C ALA A 98 6.99 0.42 17.67
N LYS A 99 7.31 -0.71 18.30
CA LYS A 99 7.24 -0.90 19.77
C LYS A 99 8.12 0.08 20.53
N VAL A 100 9.35 0.31 20.07
CA VAL A 100 10.25 1.30 20.68
C VAL A 100 9.69 2.72 20.58
N ALA A 101 8.91 3.00 19.53
CA ALA A 101 8.23 4.27 19.34
C ALA A 101 6.87 4.37 20.08
N GLY A 102 6.44 3.34 20.80
CA GLY A 102 5.18 3.31 21.55
C GLY A 102 3.95 2.90 20.73
N SER A 103 4.15 2.18 19.61
CA SER A 103 3.09 1.70 18.72
C SER A 103 3.32 0.23 18.33
N LYS A 104 2.67 -0.24 17.27
CA LYS A 104 2.80 -1.58 16.71
C LYS A 104 2.49 -1.58 15.22
N VAL A 105 2.95 -2.60 14.51
CA VAL A 105 2.48 -2.91 13.16
C VAL A 105 1.04 -3.45 13.25
N GLN A 106 0.14 -2.94 12.42
CA GLN A 106 -1.29 -3.30 12.44
C GLN A 106 -1.75 -3.96 11.12
N TYR A 107 -0.98 -3.83 10.06
CA TYR A 107 -1.28 -4.44 8.76
C TYR A 107 0.00 -4.72 7.97
N VAL A 108 -0.14 -5.49 6.91
CA VAL A 108 0.92 -5.78 5.94
C VAL A 108 0.43 -5.38 4.56
N LYS A 109 1.24 -4.60 3.86
CA LYS A 109 1.06 -4.30 2.44
C LYS A 109 2.32 -4.71 1.69
N PRO A 110 2.29 -5.74 0.85
CA PRO A 110 3.44 -6.10 0.02
C PRO A 110 3.80 -4.97 -0.96
N HIS A 111 5.07 -4.87 -1.32
CA HIS A 111 5.59 -3.85 -2.23
C HIS A 111 5.87 -4.42 -3.62
N GLY A 112 5.72 -3.59 -4.62
CA GLY A 112 6.31 -3.74 -5.95
C GLY A 112 6.00 -5.05 -6.65
N ALA A 113 7.04 -5.80 -7.03
CA ALA A 113 6.89 -7.06 -7.74
C ALA A 113 6.17 -8.12 -6.88
N LEU A 114 6.46 -8.20 -5.58
CA LEU A 114 5.76 -9.14 -4.68
C LEU A 114 4.26 -8.86 -4.65
N TYR A 115 3.85 -7.58 -4.51
CA TYR A 115 2.44 -7.18 -4.53
C TYR A 115 1.72 -7.64 -5.80
N ASN A 116 2.33 -7.41 -6.97
CA ASN A 116 1.74 -7.80 -8.24
C ASN A 116 1.74 -9.32 -8.46
N THR A 117 2.82 -10.00 -8.05
CA THR A 117 2.94 -11.46 -8.22
C THR A 117 1.88 -12.20 -7.41
N ILE A 118 1.73 -11.89 -6.13
CA ILE A 118 0.77 -12.60 -5.26
C ILE A 118 -0.70 -12.30 -5.58
N ALA A 119 -0.98 -11.27 -6.38
CA ALA A 119 -2.33 -11.05 -6.89
C ALA A 119 -2.83 -12.18 -7.81
N HIS A 120 -1.90 -12.94 -8.42
CA HIS A 120 -2.17 -13.98 -9.41
C HIS A 120 -1.49 -15.33 -9.10
N ASP A 121 -0.32 -15.32 -8.44
CA ASP A 121 0.43 -16.52 -8.06
C ASP A 121 -0.03 -17.05 -6.70
N GLN A 122 -0.76 -18.18 -6.74
CA GLN A 122 -1.32 -18.78 -5.54
C GLN A 122 -0.26 -19.33 -4.57
N ALA A 123 0.86 -19.83 -5.06
CA ALA A 123 1.90 -20.43 -4.23
C ALA A 123 2.61 -19.36 -3.39
N GLN A 124 3.00 -18.26 -4.03
CA GLN A 124 3.61 -17.15 -3.33
C GLN A 124 2.60 -16.40 -2.44
N ALA A 125 1.35 -16.28 -2.89
CA ALA A 125 0.26 -15.73 -2.07
C ALA A 125 0.08 -16.54 -0.77
N ALA A 126 0.06 -17.87 -0.85
CA ALA A 126 -0.05 -18.76 0.32
C ALA A 126 1.15 -18.57 1.27
N ALA A 127 2.37 -18.44 0.75
CA ALA A 127 3.55 -18.20 1.59
C ALA A 127 3.45 -16.87 2.37
N VAL A 128 3.02 -15.78 1.72
CA VAL A 128 2.83 -14.49 2.38
C VAL A 128 1.70 -14.56 3.43
N ILE A 129 0.57 -15.20 3.10
CA ILE A 129 -0.55 -15.40 4.03
C ILE A 129 -0.10 -16.18 5.26
N ASP A 130 0.64 -17.27 5.06
CA ASP A 130 1.15 -18.09 6.16
C ASP A 130 2.14 -17.34 7.04
N ALA A 131 3.05 -16.56 6.45
CA ALA A 131 3.98 -15.72 7.21
C ALA A 131 3.22 -14.70 8.10
N ILE A 132 2.21 -14.04 7.56
CA ILE A 132 1.40 -13.10 8.33
C ILE A 132 0.69 -13.81 9.50
N LYS A 133 0.07 -14.95 9.24
CA LYS A 133 -0.62 -15.76 10.27
C LYS A 133 0.34 -16.29 11.33
N MET A 134 1.53 -16.73 10.94
CA MET A 134 2.57 -17.17 11.89
C MET A 134 3.04 -16.03 12.80
N TYR A 135 3.15 -14.82 12.25
CA TYR A 135 3.53 -13.65 13.03
C TYR A 135 2.40 -13.19 13.96
N ASN A 136 1.25 -12.87 13.38
CA ASN A 136 0.06 -12.46 14.12
C ASN A 136 -1.19 -12.53 13.21
N PRO A 137 -2.13 -13.46 13.45
CA PRO A 137 -3.33 -13.63 12.62
C PRO A 137 -4.32 -12.45 12.68
N GLU A 138 -4.15 -11.50 13.60
CA GLU A 138 -4.97 -10.29 13.69
C GLU A 138 -4.51 -9.17 12.75
N LEU A 139 -3.33 -9.30 12.12
CA LEU A 139 -2.87 -8.35 11.13
C LEU A 139 -3.79 -8.35 9.91
N VAL A 140 -4.02 -7.16 9.37
CA VAL A 140 -4.78 -6.98 8.14
C VAL A 140 -3.84 -7.11 6.94
N LEU A 141 -4.23 -7.85 5.91
CA LEU A 141 -3.53 -7.84 4.63
C LEU A 141 -4.17 -6.79 3.71
N VAL A 142 -3.37 -5.88 3.17
CA VAL A 142 -3.78 -4.95 2.11
C VAL A 142 -3.45 -5.59 0.76
N ALA A 143 -4.46 -5.76 -0.07
CA ALA A 143 -4.36 -6.45 -1.36
C ALA A 143 -5.04 -5.65 -2.48
N LEU A 144 -4.60 -5.83 -3.72
CA LEU A 144 -5.20 -5.20 -4.88
C LEU A 144 -6.68 -5.57 -4.98
N ALA A 145 -7.53 -4.55 -5.06
CA ALA A 145 -8.97 -4.73 -5.20
C ALA A 145 -9.31 -5.57 -6.45
N GLY A 146 -10.18 -6.56 -6.28
CA GLY A 146 -10.57 -7.47 -7.37
C GLY A 146 -9.57 -8.59 -7.67
N SER A 147 -8.42 -8.65 -7.01
CA SER A 147 -7.47 -9.76 -7.20
C SER A 147 -7.91 -11.03 -6.48
N ASN A 148 -7.47 -12.19 -6.99
CA ASN A 148 -7.71 -13.49 -6.36
C ASN A 148 -7.14 -13.58 -4.94
N LEU A 149 -6.12 -12.78 -4.62
CA LEU A 149 -5.52 -12.72 -3.30
C LEU A 149 -6.53 -12.36 -2.21
N VAL A 150 -7.49 -11.47 -2.51
CA VAL A 150 -8.51 -11.03 -1.55
C VAL A 150 -9.34 -12.20 -1.05
N GLU A 151 -9.82 -13.04 -1.97
CA GLU A 151 -10.62 -14.23 -1.62
C GLU A 151 -9.77 -15.31 -0.95
N HIS A 152 -8.57 -15.57 -1.45
CA HIS A 152 -7.64 -16.53 -0.87
C HIS A 152 -7.29 -16.21 0.58
N ALA A 153 -6.95 -14.96 0.86
CA ALA A 153 -6.57 -14.55 2.20
C ALA A 153 -7.77 -14.59 3.17
N ARG A 154 -8.96 -14.19 2.71
CA ARG A 154 -10.20 -14.33 3.49
C ARG A 154 -10.52 -15.78 3.80
N ALA A 155 -10.42 -16.68 2.81
CA ALA A 155 -10.63 -18.10 2.99
C ALA A 155 -9.62 -18.73 3.96
N ALA A 156 -8.39 -18.19 4.01
CA ALA A 156 -7.36 -18.58 4.97
C ALA A 156 -7.56 -17.99 6.38
N GLY A 157 -8.60 -17.15 6.59
CA GLY A 157 -8.96 -16.56 7.88
C GLY A 157 -8.26 -15.23 8.21
N LEU A 158 -7.58 -14.58 7.26
CA LEU A 158 -7.05 -13.25 7.44
C LEU A 158 -8.12 -12.17 7.22
N LYS A 159 -7.99 -11.06 7.95
CA LYS A 159 -8.67 -9.81 7.63
C LYS A 159 -7.99 -9.21 6.39
N VAL A 160 -8.79 -8.85 5.38
CA VAL A 160 -8.28 -8.30 4.11
C VAL A 160 -8.98 -7.01 3.78
N VAL A 161 -8.19 -6.04 3.37
CA VAL A 161 -8.61 -4.72 2.90
C VAL A 161 -8.24 -4.59 1.43
N SER A 162 -9.20 -4.16 0.63
CA SER A 162 -9.05 -3.98 -0.81
C SER A 162 -8.48 -2.59 -1.11
N GLU A 163 -7.35 -2.55 -1.81
CA GLU A 163 -6.67 -1.32 -2.19
C GLU A 163 -6.93 -0.94 -3.64
N ALA A 164 -7.16 0.35 -3.87
CA ALA A 164 -7.09 0.93 -5.20
C ALA A 164 -6.07 2.09 -5.23
N PHE A 165 -5.66 2.47 -6.44
CA PHE A 165 -4.66 3.50 -6.68
C PHE A 165 -5.32 4.74 -7.28
N ALA A 166 -5.06 5.91 -6.69
CA ALA A 166 -5.62 7.16 -7.14
C ALA A 166 -5.15 7.52 -8.57
N ASP A 167 -3.83 7.44 -8.79
CA ASP A 167 -3.11 7.94 -9.95
C ASP A 167 -2.71 6.87 -10.96
N ARG A 168 -3.26 5.63 -10.85
CA ARG A 168 -2.95 4.53 -11.77
C ARG A 168 -4.11 4.24 -12.70
N ALA A 169 -3.80 4.00 -13.98
CA ALA A 169 -4.76 3.45 -14.93
C ALA A 169 -4.95 1.93 -14.69
N TYR A 170 -6.14 1.46 -15.02
CA TYR A 170 -6.53 0.06 -14.90
C TYR A 170 -6.83 -0.54 -16.27
N ASN A 171 -6.54 -1.81 -16.45
CA ASN A 171 -7.03 -2.63 -17.54
C ASN A 171 -8.50 -3.02 -17.28
N SER A 172 -9.18 -3.52 -18.31
CA SER A 172 -10.58 -3.96 -18.19
C SER A 172 -10.80 -5.16 -17.29
N ASP A 173 -9.74 -5.92 -16.96
CA ASP A 173 -9.75 -7.02 -16.00
C ASP A 173 -9.49 -6.60 -14.54
N GLY A 174 -9.32 -5.29 -14.28
CA GLY A 174 -9.03 -4.74 -12.95
C GLY A 174 -7.56 -4.74 -12.56
N SER A 175 -6.67 -5.26 -13.39
CA SER A 175 -5.23 -5.16 -13.16
C SER A 175 -4.70 -3.75 -13.47
N LEU A 176 -3.55 -3.40 -12.87
CA LEU A 176 -2.91 -2.12 -13.14
C LEU A 176 -2.20 -2.13 -14.51
N VAL A 177 -2.38 -1.06 -15.28
CA VAL A 177 -1.62 -0.86 -16.52
C VAL A 177 -0.13 -0.79 -16.21
N SER A 178 0.70 -1.47 -17.02
CA SER A 178 2.15 -1.45 -16.83
C SER A 178 2.70 -0.02 -16.87
N ARG A 179 3.49 0.38 -15.86
CA ARG A 179 4.13 1.71 -15.81
C ARG A 179 5.00 2.07 -17.03
N ARG A 180 5.31 1.07 -17.90
CA ARG A 180 6.07 1.26 -19.15
C ARG A 180 5.20 1.81 -20.28
N LEU A 181 3.89 1.77 -20.13
CA LEU A 181 2.94 2.23 -21.14
C LEU A 181 2.55 3.69 -20.86
N GLU A 182 2.35 4.45 -21.93
CA GLU A 182 1.80 5.80 -21.86
C GLU A 182 0.40 5.78 -21.25
N GLY A 183 0.08 6.78 -20.42
CA GLY A 183 -1.20 6.86 -19.74
C GLY A 183 -1.36 5.94 -18.53
N ALA A 184 -0.35 5.12 -18.18
CA ALA A 184 -0.40 4.24 -17.02
C ALA A 184 -0.40 4.98 -15.69
N VAL A 185 0.15 6.20 -15.65
CA VAL A 185 0.16 7.10 -14.48
C VAL A 185 -0.56 8.39 -14.85
N LEU A 186 -1.46 8.83 -13.98
CA LEU A 186 -2.27 10.02 -14.15
C LEU A 186 -1.66 11.18 -13.36
N HIS A 187 -1.53 12.35 -13.98
CA HIS A 187 -0.83 13.50 -13.39
C HIS A 187 -1.74 14.69 -13.11
N ASP A 188 -2.96 14.73 -13.66
CA ASP A 188 -3.91 15.81 -13.43
C ASP A 188 -4.58 15.66 -12.06
N SER A 189 -4.21 16.49 -11.11
CA SER A 189 -4.68 16.42 -9.72
C SER A 189 -6.21 16.59 -9.59
N ALA A 190 -6.84 17.43 -10.41
CA ALA A 190 -8.29 17.65 -10.37
C ALA A 190 -9.04 16.43 -10.94
N PHE A 191 -8.56 15.90 -12.06
CA PHE A 191 -9.11 14.69 -12.65
C PHE A 191 -8.99 13.50 -11.69
N VAL A 192 -7.80 13.28 -11.11
CA VAL A 192 -7.55 12.18 -10.17
C VAL A 192 -8.45 12.30 -8.92
N ALA A 193 -8.62 13.50 -8.37
CA ALA A 193 -9.50 13.72 -7.21
C ALA A 193 -10.96 13.37 -7.52
N SER A 194 -11.48 13.85 -8.66
CA SER A 194 -12.85 13.51 -9.10
C SER A 194 -13.03 12.02 -9.38
N ARG A 195 -12.02 11.38 -9.97
CA ARG A 195 -11.98 9.95 -10.25
C ARG A 195 -12.02 9.10 -8.99
N VAL A 196 -11.28 9.46 -7.94
CA VAL A 196 -11.31 8.76 -6.64
C VAL A 196 -12.72 8.80 -6.05
N VAL A 197 -13.38 9.96 -6.05
CA VAL A 197 -14.77 10.07 -5.58
C VAL A 197 -15.72 9.22 -6.42
N SER A 198 -15.57 9.26 -7.74
CA SER A 198 -16.38 8.43 -8.67
C SER A 198 -16.17 6.94 -8.40
N MET A 199 -14.92 6.51 -8.24
CA MET A 199 -14.56 5.12 -7.92
C MET A 199 -15.26 4.64 -6.64
N LEU A 200 -15.22 5.44 -5.58
CA LEU A 200 -15.83 5.10 -4.30
C LEU A 200 -17.36 5.07 -4.35
N LYS A 201 -17.98 6.02 -5.07
CA LYS A 201 -19.45 6.12 -5.16
C LYS A 201 -20.06 5.08 -6.11
N ASN A 202 -19.39 4.81 -7.22
CA ASN A 202 -19.90 3.93 -8.27
C ASN A 202 -19.39 2.48 -8.14
N GLY A 203 -18.41 2.23 -7.23
CA GLY A 203 -17.83 0.90 -7.04
C GLY A 203 -16.98 0.44 -8.22
N GLY A 204 -16.34 1.37 -8.94
CA GLY A 204 -15.52 1.03 -10.09
C GLY A 204 -14.89 2.23 -10.77
N VAL A 205 -14.12 1.95 -11.80
CA VAL A 205 -13.34 2.93 -12.55
C VAL A 205 -13.45 2.66 -14.06
N GLU A 206 -13.31 3.68 -14.87
CA GLU A 206 -13.12 3.51 -16.29
C GLU A 206 -11.69 3.02 -16.56
N SER A 207 -11.57 1.89 -17.29
CA SER A 207 -10.28 1.33 -17.71
C SER A 207 -9.65 2.17 -18.81
N ILE A 208 -8.38 1.90 -19.13
CA ILE A 208 -7.67 2.56 -20.24
C ILE A 208 -8.36 2.32 -21.59
N ASP A 209 -9.13 1.25 -21.71
CA ASP A 209 -9.90 0.89 -22.91
C ASP A 209 -11.32 1.49 -22.92
N GLY A 210 -11.67 2.35 -21.95
CA GLY A 210 -12.99 2.98 -21.84
C GLY A 210 -14.10 2.05 -21.31
N VAL A 211 -13.74 0.92 -20.71
CA VAL A 211 -14.70 -0.04 -20.14
C VAL A 211 -14.85 0.20 -18.64
N PHE A 212 -16.07 0.26 -18.14
CA PHE A 212 -16.30 0.33 -16.69
C PHE A 212 -15.86 -0.98 -16.03
N THR A 213 -14.92 -0.87 -15.11
CA THR A 213 -14.32 -1.99 -14.39
C THR A 213 -14.70 -1.89 -12.92
N PRO A 214 -15.40 -2.88 -12.36
CA PRO A 214 -15.77 -2.90 -10.94
C PRO A 214 -14.54 -2.97 -10.05
N ILE A 215 -14.42 -2.01 -9.12
CA ILE A 215 -13.34 -1.95 -8.12
C ILE A 215 -13.95 -1.43 -6.82
N GLN A 216 -14.02 -2.28 -5.82
CA GLN A 216 -14.45 -1.89 -4.48
C GLN A 216 -13.20 -1.68 -3.63
N ALA A 217 -12.96 -0.44 -3.23
CA ALA A 217 -11.79 -0.06 -2.46
C ALA A 217 -12.17 0.34 -1.02
N ASP A 218 -11.44 -0.21 -0.07
CA ASP A 218 -11.48 0.18 1.35
C ASP A 218 -10.41 1.23 1.65
N THR A 219 -9.31 1.22 0.90
CA THR A 219 -8.20 2.14 1.01
C THR A 219 -7.71 2.61 -0.37
N ILE A 220 -7.28 3.87 -0.44
CA ILE A 220 -6.71 4.47 -1.66
C ILE A 220 -5.24 4.77 -1.43
N CYS A 221 -4.38 4.21 -2.27
CA CYS A 221 -2.95 4.50 -2.28
C CYS A 221 -2.67 5.84 -2.96
N LEU A 222 -1.89 6.68 -2.28
CA LEU A 222 -1.35 7.94 -2.77
C LEU A 222 0.17 7.79 -2.91
N HIS A 223 0.72 8.04 -4.09
CA HIS A 223 2.16 8.04 -4.26
C HIS A 223 2.76 9.35 -3.75
N GLY A 224 3.84 9.25 -2.96
CA GLY A 224 4.57 10.40 -2.41
C GLY A 224 5.86 10.73 -3.15
N ASP A 225 6.22 9.93 -4.17
CA ASP A 225 7.49 9.97 -4.89
C ASP A 225 7.42 10.67 -6.26
N THR A 226 6.25 11.17 -6.67
CA THR A 226 6.05 11.87 -7.94
C THR A 226 5.96 13.38 -7.75
N ASP A 227 6.42 14.12 -8.76
CA ASP A 227 6.19 15.57 -8.82
C ASP A 227 4.69 15.86 -8.77
N GLY A 228 4.29 16.82 -7.91
CA GLY A 228 2.87 17.14 -7.71
C GLY A 228 2.10 16.19 -6.75
N ALA A 229 2.74 15.18 -6.16
CA ALA A 229 2.09 14.25 -5.24
C ALA A 229 1.38 14.94 -4.06
N LEU A 230 1.97 15.99 -3.50
CA LEU A 230 1.38 16.74 -2.41
C LEU A 230 0.12 17.51 -2.86
N GLU A 231 0.18 18.15 -4.02
CA GLU A 231 -0.98 18.86 -4.61
C GLU A 231 -2.12 17.89 -4.91
N MET A 232 -1.79 16.75 -5.52
CA MET A 232 -2.76 15.69 -5.80
C MET A 232 -3.41 15.15 -4.53
N SER A 233 -2.62 14.88 -3.50
CA SER A 233 -3.11 14.38 -2.21
C SER A 233 -4.03 15.41 -1.52
N ALA A 234 -3.68 16.69 -1.58
CA ALA A 234 -4.52 17.77 -1.07
C ALA A 234 -5.83 17.89 -1.85
N ALA A 235 -5.79 17.80 -3.18
CA ALA A 235 -6.97 17.83 -4.04
C ALA A 235 -7.90 16.64 -3.76
N ILE A 236 -7.37 15.43 -3.63
CA ILE A 236 -8.14 14.23 -3.26
C ILE A 236 -8.83 14.43 -1.91
N LYS A 237 -8.09 14.86 -0.89
CA LYS A 237 -8.65 15.11 0.45
C LYS A 237 -9.78 16.13 0.42
N ALA A 238 -9.58 17.25 -0.29
CA ALA A 238 -10.60 18.30 -0.43
C ALA A 238 -11.86 17.77 -1.13
N GLU A 239 -11.70 17.02 -2.22
CA GLU A 239 -12.84 16.48 -2.97
C GLU A 239 -13.60 15.38 -2.20
N LEU A 240 -12.90 14.54 -1.40
CA LEU A 240 -13.52 13.58 -0.49
C LEU A 240 -14.39 14.28 0.56
N VAL A 241 -13.86 15.31 1.23
CA VAL A 241 -14.59 16.10 2.23
C VAL A 241 -15.81 16.80 1.62
N LYS A 242 -15.67 17.43 0.47
CA LYS A 242 -16.77 18.08 -0.27
C LYS A 242 -17.89 17.10 -0.62
N ASN A 243 -17.55 15.82 -0.83
CA ASN A 243 -18.50 14.76 -1.15
C ASN A 243 -19.01 14.00 0.08
N ASN A 244 -18.75 14.47 1.30
CA ASN A 244 -19.14 13.85 2.58
C ASN A 244 -18.62 12.41 2.73
N ILE A 245 -17.40 12.15 2.23
CA ILE A 245 -16.67 10.90 2.44
C ILE A 245 -15.70 11.11 3.60
N GLU A 246 -15.90 10.37 4.68
CA GLU A 246 -15.06 10.43 5.87
C GLU A 246 -13.69 9.80 5.58
N ILE A 247 -12.60 10.48 5.97
CA ILE A 247 -11.25 9.93 5.85
C ILE A 247 -10.83 9.39 7.20
N ARG A 248 -10.66 8.09 7.31
CA ARG A 248 -10.22 7.42 8.54
C ARG A 248 -9.53 6.09 8.25
N PRO A 249 -8.66 5.61 9.14
CA PRO A 249 -7.99 4.33 8.95
C PRO A 249 -8.99 3.16 8.91
N PHE A 250 -8.68 2.14 8.12
CA PHE A 250 -9.45 0.89 8.06
C PHE A 250 -9.26 0.02 9.31
N VAL A 251 -8.18 0.24 10.06
CA VAL A 251 -7.95 -0.42 11.35
C VAL A 251 -8.55 0.45 12.45
N ASN A 252 -9.44 -0.12 13.26
CA ASN A 252 -9.97 0.57 14.42
C ASN A 252 -8.82 0.88 15.40
N LYS A 253 -8.68 2.14 15.80
CA LYS A 253 -7.80 2.51 16.90
C LYS A 253 -8.38 1.87 18.16
N ALA A 254 -7.60 0.95 18.78
CA ALA A 254 -7.92 0.37 20.07
C ALA A 254 -7.84 1.42 21.16
#